data_61642551c0194428ad420959ce651b30
#
_entry.id   61642551c0194428ad420959ce651b30
#
_cell.length_a   1.000
_cell.length_b   1.000
_cell.length_c   1.000
_cell.angle_alpha   90.00
_cell.angle_beta   90.00
_cell.angle_gamma   90.00
#
_symmetry.space_group_name_H-M   'P 1'
#
loop_
_entity.id
_entity.type
_entity.pdbx_description
1 polymer ?
#
loop_
_entity_poly.entity_id
_entity_poly.type
_entity_poly.pdbx_seq_one_letter_code
_entity_poly.pdbx_strand_id
1 'polypeptide(L)'
;MTVLLTGFAPFDGAATNPSWQAASLAAARRTDTVAVELPCEFDASLPALRAAILAHRPELVVCAGLAGGREHVTPERVAINLIDARIPDNAGAQPVDVPVVPGGPSAYFTTLPVKAAVAAIESAGLPAAVSYTAGTYVCNQVFYGLLHLIATEFPGLRGGFVHVPEEARLPLDSTARALELVVDTALTVHEDVATSAGTLH
;
A
#
# COMPACT_ATOMS: atom_id res chain seq x y z
N MET A 1 18.63 -6.17 -6.89
CA MET A 1 17.65 -5.28 -6.20
C MET A 1 16.34 -6.05 -6.16
N THR A 2 15.78 -6.27 -4.97
CA THR A 2 14.53 -7.03 -4.83
C THR A 2 13.42 -6.09 -4.38
N VAL A 3 12.27 -6.14 -5.04
CA VAL A 3 11.05 -5.42 -4.68
C VAL A 3 10.03 -6.40 -4.09
N LEU A 4 9.39 -6.01 -3.02
CA LEU A 4 8.25 -6.73 -2.45
C LEU A 4 6.96 -5.96 -2.75
N LEU A 5 6.07 -6.56 -3.52
CA LEU A 5 4.68 -6.13 -3.67
C LEU A 5 3.79 -6.94 -2.75
N THR A 6 2.84 -6.31 -2.08
CA THR A 6 1.81 -7.04 -1.35
C THR A 6 0.42 -6.61 -1.77
N GLY A 7 -0.54 -7.51 -1.63
CA GLY A 7 -1.97 -7.25 -1.72
C GLY A 7 -2.67 -8.05 -0.64
N PHE A 8 -3.96 -7.84 -0.47
CA PHE A 8 -4.72 -8.52 0.58
C PHE A 8 -5.55 -9.68 0.04
N ALA A 9 -5.72 -10.69 0.88
CA ALA A 9 -6.73 -11.72 0.71
C ALA A 9 -8.14 -11.11 0.56
N PRO A 10 -9.09 -11.81 -0.06
CA PRO A 10 -10.49 -11.39 -0.09
C PRO A 10 -11.05 -11.16 1.31
N PHE A 11 -11.94 -10.19 1.46
CA PHE A 11 -12.58 -9.82 2.73
C PHE A 11 -14.05 -9.40 2.48
N ASP A 12 -14.82 -9.28 3.55
CA ASP A 12 -16.24 -8.87 3.51
C ASP A 12 -17.07 -9.70 2.52
N GLY A 13 -16.83 -11.01 2.47
CA GLY A 13 -17.57 -11.94 1.60
C GLY A 13 -17.20 -11.88 0.11
N ALA A 14 -16.24 -11.06 -0.28
CA ALA A 14 -15.78 -11.01 -1.67
C ALA A 14 -15.05 -12.31 -2.07
N ALA A 15 -15.19 -12.73 -3.33
CA ALA A 15 -14.48 -13.91 -3.84
C ALA A 15 -13.02 -13.63 -4.21
N THR A 16 -12.70 -12.39 -4.54
CA THR A 16 -11.36 -11.94 -4.97
C THR A 16 -11.04 -10.59 -4.37
N ASN A 17 -9.77 -10.21 -4.41
CA ASN A 17 -9.33 -8.87 -4.03
C ASN A 17 -8.45 -8.28 -5.13
N PRO A 18 -8.87 -7.20 -5.79
CA PRO A 18 -8.11 -6.57 -6.87
C PRO A 18 -6.70 -6.17 -6.49
N SER A 19 -6.44 -5.83 -5.21
CA SER A 19 -5.11 -5.45 -4.77
C SER A 19 -4.12 -6.62 -4.86
N TRP A 20 -4.54 -7.82 -4.45
CA TRP A 20 -3.71 -9.02 -4.59
C TRP A 20 -3.54 -9.42 -6.06
N GLN A 21 -4.63 -9.44 -6.81
CA GLN A 21 -4.58 -9.81 -8.22
C GLN A 21 -3.64 -8.89 -9.01
N ALA A 22 -3.73 -7.57 -8.80
CA ALA A 22 -2.87 -6.59 -9.46
C ALA A 22 -1.41 -6.69 -9.02
N ALA A 23 -1.14 -6.86 -7.71
CA ALA A 23 0.21 -7.03 -7.19
C ALA A 23 0.87 -8.30 -7.74
N SER A 24 0.14 -9.42 -7.77
CA SER A 24 0.59 -10.69 -8.33
C SER A 24 0.89 -10.58 -9.83
N LEU A 25 -0.02 -9.94 -10.59
CA LEU A 25 0.16 -9.74 -12.02
C LEU A 25 1.35 -8.81 -12.34
N ALA A 26 1.50 -7.71 -11.61
CA ALA A 26 2.63 -6.80 -11.76
C ALA A 26 3.97 -7.51 -11.44
N ALA A 27 4.02 -8.30 -10.37
CA ALA A 27 5.22 -9.06 -10.04
C ALA A 27 5.56 -10.12 -11.09
N ALA A 28 4.56 -10.81 -11.66
CA ALA A 28 4.78 -11.81 -12.71
C ALA A 28 5.41 -11.23 -14.01
N ARG A 29 5.30 -9.92 -14.22
CA ARG A 29 5.88 -9.19 -15.36
C ARG A 29 7.31 -8.69 -15.11
N ARG A 30 7.82 -8.88 -13.89
CA ARG A 30 9.10 -8.34 -13.45
C ARG A 30 10.00 -9.44 -12.91
N THR A 31 11.27 -9.37 -13.20
CA THR A 31 12.28 -10.35 -12.71
C THR A 31 12.86 -9.97 -11.35
N ASP A 32 12.64 -8.75 -10.91
CA ASP A 32 13.17 -8.18 -9.67
C ASP A 32 12.12 -8.09 -8.54
N THR A 33 10.89 -8.55 -8.78
CA THR A 33 9.75 -8.32 -7.90
C THR A 33 9.13 -9.64 -7.43
N VAL A 34 8.85 -9.72 -6.14
CA VAL A 34 8.12 -10.82 -5.50
C VAL A 34 6.79 -10.29 -4.99
N ALA A 35 5.70 -11.04 -5.19
CA ALA A 35 4.40 -10.73 -4.62
C ALA A 35 4.09 -11.65 -3.42
N VAL A 36 3.49 -11.07 -2.37
CA VAL A 36 3.02 -11.80 -1.19
C VAL A 36 1.60 -11.34 -0.84
N GLU A 37 0.69 -12.31 -0.70
CA GLU A 37 -0.66 -12.07 -0.21
C GLU A 37 -0.65 -11.91 1.31
N LEU A 38 -1.22 -10.83 1.82
CA LEU A 38 -1.40 -10.61 3.24
C LEU A 38 -2.83 -10.99 3.66
N PRO A 39 -3.02 -11.61 4.83
CA PRO A 39 -4.37 -11.78 5.37
C PRO A 39 -5.00 -10.41 5.65
N CYS A 40 -6.31 -10.28 5.45
CA CYS A 40 -7.06 -9.08 5.84
C CYS A 40 -7.51 -9.23 7.30
N GLU A 41 -6.54 -9.24 8.22
CA GLU A 41 -6.71 -9.51 9.65
C GLU A 41 -5.77 -8.63 10.47
N PHE A 42 -6.27 -8.00 11.53
CA PHE A 42 -5.48 -7.09 12.36
C PHE A 42 -4.29 -7.79 13.03
N ASP A 43 -4.49 -8.99 13.55
CA ASP A 43 -3.44 -9.70 14.29
C ASP A 43 -2.42 -10.41 13.37
N ALA A 44 -2.80 -10.72 12.12
CA ALA A 44 -1.98 -11.55 11.23
C ALA A 44 -1.23 -10.76 10.14
N SER A 45 -1.76 -9.62 9.68
CA SER A 45 -1.22 -8.90 8.52
C SER A 45 0.18 -8.35 8.75
N LEU A 46 0.46 -7.69 9.89
CA LEU A 46 1.79 -7.15 10.19
C LEU A 46 2.85 -8.24 10.43
N PRO A 47 2.59 -9.31 11.21
CA PRO A 47 3.49 -10.44 11.29
C PRO A 47 3.81 -11.06 9.93
N ALA A 48 2.81 -11.22 9.05
CA ALA A 48 3.02 -11.74 7.69
C ALA A 48 3.90 -10.82 6.84
N LEU A 49 3.64 -9.50 6.88
CA LEU A 49 4.47 -8.51 6.19
C LEU A 49 5.92 -8.55 6.69
N ARG A 50 6.13 -8.56 8.01
CA ARG A 50 7.48 -8.63 8.60
C ARG A 50 8.21 -9.91 8.19
N ALA A 51 7.52 -11.06 8.20
CA ALA A 51 8.08 -12.33 7.76
C ALA A 51 8.49 -12.28 6.28
N ALA A 52 7.68 -11.67 5.41
CA ALA A 52 7.99 -11.48 4.01
C ALA A 52 9.23 -10.59 3.80
N ILE A 53 9.36 -9.48 4.54
CA ILE A 53 10.54 -8.61 4.50
C ILE A 53 11.81 -9.38 4.89
N LEU A 54 11.76 -10.17 5.97
CA LEU A 54 12.90 -10.97 6.42
C LEU A 54 13.29 -12.06 5.42
N ALA A 55 12.31 -12.71 4.80
CA ALA A 55 12.52 -13.80 3.84
C ALA A 55 13.13 -13.28 2.52
N HIS A 56 12.62 -12.19 1.99
CA HIS A 56 12.98 -11.68 0.66
C HIS A 56 14.03 -10.57 0.69
N ARG A 57 14.25 -9.93 1.84
CA ARG A 57 15.22 -8.83 2.04
C ARG A 57 15.10 -7.77 0.94
N PRO A 58 13.92 -7.20 0.72
CA PRO A 58 13.71 -6.22 -0.33
C PRO A 58 14.39 -4.88 -0.02
N GLU A 59 14.67 -4.10 -1.05
CA GLU A 59 15.10 -2.70 -0.93
C GLU A 59 13.91 -1.73 -1.04
N LEU A 60 12.81 -2.21 -1.57
CA LEU A 60 11.56 -1.47 -1.74
C LEU A 60 10.37 -2.38 -1.41
N VAL A 61 9.44 -1.87 -0.60
CA VAL A 61 8.15 -2.51 -0.30
C VAL A 61 7.02 -1.60 -0.75
N VAL A 62 6.15 -2.09 -1.63
CA VAL A 62 4.91 -1.40 -2.01
C VAL A 62 3.75 -2.28 -1.60
N CYS A 63 3.00 -1.87 -0.59
CA CYS A 63 1.78 -2.53 -0.20
C CYS A 63 0.60 -1.97 -1.01
N ALA A 64 -0.27 -2.84 -1.51
CA ALA A 64 -1.48 -2.46 -2.21
C ALA A 64 -2.73 -2.89 -1.43
N GLY A 65 -3.78 -2.07 -1.47
CA GLY A 65 -5.07 -2.36 -0.85
C GLY A 65 -6.23 -1.88 -1.72
N LEU A 66 -7.39 -2.51 -1.58
CA LEU A 66 -8.62 -2.10 -2.27
C LEU A 66 -9.25 -0.89 -1.55
N ALA A 67 -9.57 0.16 -2.31
CA ALA A 67 -10.45 1.25 -1.88
C ALA A 67 -11.66 1.34 -2.80
N GLY A 68 -12.69 0.55 -2.51
CA GLY A 68 -13.85 0.33 -3.37
C GLY A 68 -14.65 1.57 -3.78
N GLY A 69 -14.53 2.67 -3.04
CA GLY A 69 -15.18 3.94 -3.40
C GLY A 69 -14.34 4.88 -4.26
N ARG A 70 -13.12 4.51 -4.62
CA ARG A 70 -12.22 5.36 -5.41
C ARG A 70 -12.24 5.00 -6.89
N GLU A 71 -11.97 6.00 -7.73
CA GLU A 71 -11.88 5.83 -9.20
C GLU A 71 -10.43 5.88 -9.71
N HIS A 72 -9.47 6.22 -8.84
CA HIS A 72 -8.07 6.46 -9.16
C HIS A 72 -7.18 5.51 -8.39
N VAL A 73 -6.03 5.17 -8.97
CA VAL A 73 -4.92 4.59 -8.20
C VAL A 73 -4.34 5.69 -7.32
N THR A 74 -4.24 5.43 -6.03
CA THR A 74 -3.90 6.47 -5.05
C THR A 74 -2.73 6.06 -4.17
N PRO A 75 -1.48 6.48 -4.52
CA PRO A 75 -0.37 6.42 -3.59
C PRO A 75 -0.66 7.25 -2.33
N GLU A 76 -0.49 6.62 -1.16
CA GLU A 76 -0.81 7.22 0.14
C GLU A 76 0.36 8.03 0.68
N ARG A 77 0.07 9.27 1.12
CA ARG A 77 1.09 10.19 1.64
C ARG A 77 1.45 9.93 3.09
N VAL A 78 0.47 9.54 3.92
CA VAL A 78 0.60 9.48 5.37
C VAL A 78 -0.19 8.32 5.96
N ALA A 79 0.42 7.61 6.90
CA ALA A 79 -0.21 6.61 7.77
C ALA A 79 -0.37 7.17 9.18
N ILE A 80 -1.48 6.88 9.85
CA ILE A 80 -1.77 7.35 11.20
C ILE A 80 -1.76 6.20 12.21
N ASN A 81 -1.39 6.49 13.45
CA ASN A 81 -1.36 5.49 14.53
C ASN A 81 -2.75 5.27 15.14
N LEU A 82 -3.68 4.84 14.32
CA LEU A 82 -5.08 4.63 14.71
C LEU A 82 -5.67 3.43 13.97
N ILE A 83 -6.35 2.56 14.72
CA ILE A 83 -7.30 1.57 14.22
C ILE A 83 -8.67 1.94 14.76
N ASP A 84 -9.62 2.11 13.86
CA ASP A 84 -11.04 2.32 14.15
C ASP A 84 -11.84 1.60 13.07
N ALA A 85 -12.20 0.33 13.35
CA ALA A 85 -12.71 -0.60 12.36
C ALA A 85 -14.23 -0.50 12.25
N ARG A 86 -14.74 -0.06 11.10
CA ARG A 86 -16.17 0.03 10.81
C ARG A 86 -16.83 -1.34 10.63
N ILE A 87 -16.08 -2.35 10.19
CA ILE A 87 -16.50 -3.74 9.99
C ILE A 87 -15.49 -4.67 10.66
N PRO A 88 -15.87 -5.90 11.04
CA PRO A 88 -14.91 -6.89 11.50
C PRO A 88 -13.95 -7.29 10.36
N ASP A 89 -12.75 -7.73 10.72
CA ASP A 89 -11.81 -8.37 9.83
C ASP A 89 -12.18 -9.84 9.56
N ASN A 90 -11.36 -10.56 8.78
CA ASN A 90 -11.63 -11.96 8.45
C ASN A 90 -11.58 -12.91 9.67
N ALA A 91 -10.94 -12.52 10.75
CA ALA A 91 -10.92 -13.26 12.02
C ALA A 91 -12.05 -12.83 12.98
N GLY A 92 -12.87 -11.84 12.60
CA GLY A 92 -13.95 -11.29 13.41
C GLY A 92 -13.51 -10.20 14.39
N ALA A 93 -12.27 -9.73 14.33
CA ALA A 93 -11.79 -8.65 15.18
C ALA A 93 -12.26 -7.28 14.64
N GLN A 94 -12.74 -6.44 15.56
CA GLN A 94 -13.23 -5.09 15.23
C GLN A 94 -12.75 -4.07 16.28
N PRO A 95 -11.44 -3.73 16.28
CA PRO A 95 -10.88 -2.76 17.21
C PRO A 95 -11.42 -1.35 16.95
N VAL A 96 -11.65 -0.58 18.01
CA VAL A 96 -12.15 0.81 17.97
C VAL A 96 -11.23 1.70 18.78
N ASP A 97 -10.80 2.81 18.21
CA ASP A 97 -9.96 3.85 18.84
C ASP A 97 -8.70 3.30 19.53
N VAL A 98 -8.03 2.32 18.90
CA VAL A 98 -6.78 1.77 19.43
C VAL A 98 -5.58 2.17 18.55
N PRO A 99 -4.38 2.35 19.14
CA PRO A 99 -3.18 2.61 18.36
C PRO A 99 -2.74 1.36 17.58
N VAL A 100 -2.19 1.55 16.37
CA VAL A 100 -1.48 0.49 15.63
C VAL A 100 -0.26 0.01 16.42
N VAL A 101 0.51 0.95 16.94
CA VAL A 101 1.66 0.68 17.82
C VAL A 101 1.51 1.51 19.09
N PRO A 102 1.27 0.90 20.25
CA PRO A 102 1.21 1.61 21.53
C PRO A 102 2.49 2.41 21.78
N GLY A 103 2.36 3.71 22.06
CA GLY A 103 3.49 4.61 22.30
C GLY A 103 4.26 5.04 21.04
N GLY A 104 3.87 4.59 19.86
CA GLY A 104 4.44 5.02 18.58
C GLY A 104 4.06 6.47 18.22
N PRO A 105 4.76 7.12 17.26
CA PRO A 105 4.41 8.44 16.75
C PRO A 105 2.98 8.50 16.22
N SER A 106 2.37 9.69 16.23
CA SER A 106 1.00 9.87 15.74
C SER A 106 0.84 9.52 14.25
N ALA A 107 1.89 9.70 13.45
CA ALA A 107 1.87 9.42 12.02
C ALA A 107 3.28 9.18 11.47
N TYR A 108 3.34 8.50 10.31
CA TYR A 108 4.52 8.40 9.46
C TYR A 108 4.20 8.87 8.05
N PHE A 109 5.11 9.58 7.42
CA PHE A 109 5.05 9.85 5.99
C PHE A 109 5.69 8.71 5.19
N THR A 110 5.10 8.41 4.04
CA THR A 110 5.65 7.45 3.08
C THR A 110 7.07 7.83 2.64
N THR A 111 7.87 6.84 2.31
CA THR A 111 9.18 7.05 1.66
C THR A 111 9.10 6.90 0.13
N LEU A 112 7.90 6.67 -0.41
CA LEU A 112 7.67 6.65 -1.86
C LEU A 112 7.59 8.08 -2.42
N PRO A 113 8.08 8.34 -3.64
CA PRO A 113 7.91 9.61 -4.34
C PRO A 113 6.50 9.68 -4.95
N VAL A 114 5.50 9.91 -4.10
CA VAL A 114 4.07 9.76 -4.46
C VAL A 114 3.62 10.69 -5.58
N LYS A 115 4.15 11.91 -5.64
CA LYS A 115 3.79 12.88 -6.68
C LYS A 115 4.42 12.51 -8.03
N ALA A 116 5.68 12.06 -8.02
CA ALA A 116 6.32 11.55 -9.22
C ALA A 116 5.64 10.27 -9.72
N ALA A 117 5.22 9.39 -8.81
CA ALA A 117 4.47 8.19 -9.16
C ALA A 117 3.11 8.52 -9.80
N VAL A 118 2.36 9.45 -9.24
CA VAL A 118 1.10 9.93 -9.84
C VAL A 118 1.35 10.49 -11.24
N ALA A 119 2.35 11.36 -11.41
CA ALA A 119 2.69 11.92 -12.72
C ALA A 119 3.07 10.84 -13.76
N ALA A 120 3.78 9.79 -13.34
CA ALA A 120 4.12 8.66 -14.22
C ALA A 120 2.88 7.87 -14.64
N ILE A 121 1.95 7.61 -13.70
CA ILE A 121 0.69 6.90 -13.99
C ILE A 121 -0.19 7.73 -14.93
N GLU A 122 -0.38 9.03 -14.67
CA GLU A 122 -1.16 9.93 -15.53
C GLU A 122 -0.55 10.07 -16.92
N SER A 123 0.79 10.12 -17.03
CA SER A 123 1.48 10.15 -18.32
C SER A 123 1.27 8.88 -19.15
N ALA A 124 0.95 7.76 -18.50
CA ALA A 124 0.55 6.52 -19.17
C ALA A 124 -0.95 6.47 -19.51
N GLY A 125 -1.71 7.55 -19.26
CA GLY A 125 -3.13 7.64 -19.55
C GLY A 125 -4.02 6.92 -18.50
N LEU A 126 -3.48 6.64 -17.31
CA LEU A 126 -4.21 5.98 -16.24
C LEU A 126 -4.62 6.99 -15.15
N PRO A 127 -5.79 6.81 -14.51
CA PRO A 127 -6.25 7.72 -13.46
C PRO A 127 -5.45 7.53 -12.18
N ALA A 128 -4.87 8.62 -11.65
CA ALA A 128 -4.14 8.61 -10.39
C ALA A 128 -4.31 9.92 -9.62
N ALA A 129 -4.17 9.86 -8.30
CA ALA A 129 -4.14 11.03 -7.43
C ALA A 129 -3.36 10.73 -6.15
N VAL A 130 -2.76 11.74 -5.52
CA VAL A 130 -2.17 11.57 -4.18
C VAL A 130 -3.29 11.47 -3.15
N SER A 131 -3.20 10.49 -2.25
CA SER A 131 -4.13 10.35 -1.13
C SER A 131 -3.46 10.76 0.19
N TYR A 132 -4.24 11.39 1.06
CA TYR A 132 -3.83 11.83 2.39
C TYR A 132 -4.48 11.04 3.52
N THR A 133 -5.14 9.92 3.20
CA THR A 133 -5.70 9.03 4.21
C THR A 133 -5.85 7.61 3.67
N ALA A 134 -5.23 6.66 4.36
CA ALA A 134 -5.41 5.23 4.11
C ALA A 134 -6.61 4.64 4.90
N GLY A 135 -7.42 5.50 5.50
CA GLY A 135 -8.50 5.10 6.41
C GLY A 135 -7.97 4.68 7.77
N THR A 136 -8.74 3.83 8.46
CA THR A 136 -8.45 3.37 9.83
C THR A 136 -8.64 1.85 10.00
N TYR A 137 -8.66 1.13 8.89
CA TYR A 137 -8.81 -0.33 8.83
C TYR A 137 -7.45 -1.01 8.60
N VAL A 138 -7.42 -2.28 8.22
CA VAL A 138 -6.20 -3.09 8.04
C VAL A 138 -5.21 -2.45 7.06
N CYS A 139 -5.68 -1.71 6.05
CA CYS A 139 -4.80 -0.99 5.11
C CYS A 139 -3.92 0.05 5.82
N ASN A 140 -4.53 0.90 6.64
CA ASN A 140 -3.77 1.89 7.41
C ASN A 140 -2.86 1.21 8.45
N GLN A 141 -3.32 0.14 9.09
CA GLN A 141 -2.49 -0.61 10.02
C GLN A 141 -1.24 -1.16 9.34
N VAL A 142 -1.37 -1.80 8.17
CA VAL A 142 -0.23 -2.34 7.41
C VAL A 142 0.69 -1.22 6.94
N PHE A 143 0.14 -0.12 6.46
CA PHE A 143 0.91 1.03 6.03
C PHE A 143 1.69 1.67 7.18
N TYR A 144 1.03 1.94 8.30
CA TYR A 144 1.70 2.47 9.49
C TYR A 144 2.76 1.49 10.02
N GLY A 145 2.41 0.20 10.12
CA GLY A 145 3.32 -0.84 10.58
C GLY A 145 4.55 -1.00 9.70
N LEU A 146 4.40 -0.96 8.37
CA LEU A 146 5.52 -0.94 7.44
C LEU A 146 6.48 0.22 7.73
N LEU A 147 5.94 1.44 7.84
CA LEU A 147 6.77 2.62 8.07
C LEU A 147 7.41 2.62 9.47
N HIS A 148 6.73 2.05 10.46
CA HIS A 148 7.30 1.84 11.79
C HIS A 148 8.46 0.83 11.75
N LEU A 149 8.31 -0.30 11.04
CA LEU A 149 9.38 -1.28 10.81
C LEU A 149 10.59 -0.66 10.08
N ILE A 150 10.35 0.17 9.08
CA ILE A 150 11.41 0.93 8.38
C ILE A 150 12.15 1.84 9.36
N ALA A 151 11.42 2.55 10.21
CA ALA A 151 12.01 3.51 11.14
C ALA A 151 12.79 2.84 12.29
N THR A 152 12.43 1.62 12.68
CA THR A 152 12.93 0.98 13.91
C THR A 152 13.77 -0.27 13.68
N GLU A 153 13.46 -1.05 12.65
CA GLU A 153 14.06 -2.39 12.46
C GLU A 153 14.84 -2.51 11.13
N PHE A 154 14.38 -1.87 10.07
CA PHE A 154 14.96 -2.02 8.72
C PHE A 154 15.49 -0.68 8.16
N PRO A 155 16.52 -0.07 8.75
CA PRO A 155 17.04 1.20 8.27
C PRO A 155 17.56 1.06 6.82
N GLY A 156 17.14 1.99 5.97
CA GLY A 156 17.49 1.97 4.54
C GLY A 156 16.45 1.27 3.64
N LEU A 157 15.53 0.48 4.20
CA LEU A 157 14.38 -0.01 3.46
C LEU A 157 13.48 1.17 3.08
N ARG A 158 12.96 1.18 1.85
CA ARG A 158 11.97 2.15 1.38
C ARG A 158 10.62 1.46 1.20
N GLY A 159 9.55 2.21 1.40
CA GLY A 159 8.23 1.63 1.16
C GLY A 159 7.08 2.59 1.41
N GLY A 160 5.90 2.11 1.08
CA GLY A 160 4.66 2.81 1.27
C GLY A 160 3.46 1.98 0.82
N PHE A 161 2.34 2.66 0.64
CA PHE A 161 1.06 2.04 0.37
C PHE A 161 0.37 2.70 -0.84
N VAL A 162 -0.32 1.89 -1.62
CA VAL A 162 -1.11 2.32 -2.79
C VAL A 162 -2.50 1.71 -2.69
N HIS A 163 -3.52 2.55 -2.65
CA HIS A 163 -4.88 2.05 -2.85
C HIS A 163 -5.21 1.94 -4.32
N VAL A 164 -5.86 0.85 -4.66
CA VAL A 164 -6.35 0.55 -6.01
C VAL A 164 -7.87 0.53 -6.01
N PRO A 165 -8.53 0.95 -7.11
CA PRO A 165 -9.98 0.88 -7.24
C PRO A 165 -10.46 -0.55 -7.50
N GLU A 166 -11.78 -0.72 -7.49
CA GLU A 166 -12.43 -1.94 -7.96
C GLU A 166 -12.15 -2.19 -9.45
N GLU A 167 -12.11 -3.46 -9.85
CA GLU A 167 -11.90 -3.85 -11.26
C GLU A 167 -12.95 -3.27 -12.22
N ALA A 168 -14.17 -3.07 -11.73
CA ALA A 168 -15.24 -2.41 -12.50
C ALA A 168 -14.94 -0.93 -12.84
N ARG A 169 -14.04 -0.27 -12.08
CA ARG A 169 -13.61 1.11 -12.30
C ARG A 169 -12.31 1.19 -13.11
N LEU A 170 -11.38 0.31 -12.83
CA LEU A 170 -10.09 0.23 -13.53
C LEU A 170 -9.75 -1.24 -13.77
N PRO A 171 -9.64 -1.68 -15.04
CA PRO A 171 -9.30 -3.06 -15.37
C PRO A 171 -8.04 -3.54 -14.65
N LEU A 172 -8.00 -4.80 -14.28
CA LEU A 172 -6.91 -5.42 -13.54
C LEU A 172 -5.55 -5.19 -14.21
N ASP A 173 -5.48 -5.31 -15.53
CA ASP A 173 -4.26 -5.07 -16.31
C ASP A 173 -3.75 -3.63 -16.15
N SER A 174 -4.64 -2.66 -16.19
CA SER A 174 -4.34 -1.24 -15.98
C SER A 174 -3.90 -0.97 -14.55
N THR A 175 -4.52 -1.61 -13.57
CA THR A 175 -4.14 -1.52 -12.16
C THR A 175 -2.75 -2.11 -11.92
N ALA A 176 -2.45 -3.27 -12.49
CA ALA A 176 -1.13 -3.88 -12.43
C ALA A 176 -0.07 -2.97 -13.08
N ARG A 177 -0.39 -2.38 -14.25
CA ARG A 177 0.50 -1.42 -14.91
C ARG A 177 0.77 -0.17 -14.04
N ALA A 178 -0.24 0.34 -13.36
CA ALA A 178 -0.04 1.46 -12.44
C ALA A 178 0.89 1.08 -11.26
N LEU A 179 0.78 -0.12 -10.70
CA LEU A 179 1.69 -0.60 -9.66
C LEU A 179 3.13 -0.76 -10.19
N GLU A 180 3.32 -1.25 -11.42
CA GLU A 180 4.63 -1.29 -12.06
C GLU A 180 5.25 0.11 -12.16
N LEU A 181 4.47 1.12 -12.57
CA LEU A 181 4.92 2.51 -12.66
C LEU A 181 5.28 3.12 -11.30
N VAL A 182 4.54 2.77 -10.22
CA VAL A 182 4.92 3.14 -8.85
C VAL A 182 6.28 2.55 -8.49
N VAL A 183 6.50 1.27 -8.77
CA VAL A 183 7.77 0.58 -8.51
C VAL A 183 8.91 1.23 -9.31
N ASP A 184 8.75 1.39 -10.62
CA ASP A 184 9.78 1.97 -11.48
C ASP A 184 10.17 3.39 -11.06
N THR A 185 9.16 4.20 -10.70
CA THR A 185 9.38 5.55 -10.18
C THR A 185 10.11 5.51 -8.84
N ALA A 186 9.69 4.65 -7.92
CA ALA A 186 10.33 4.54 -6.61
C ALA A 186 11.78 4.02 -6.70
N LEU A 187 12.12 3.20 -7.68
CA LEU A 187 13.49 2.73 -7.90
C LEU A 187 14.41 3.82 -8.47
N THR A 188 13.88 4.77 -9.22
CA THR A 188 14.66 5.79 -9.94
C THR A 188 14.62 7.18 -9.28
N VAL A 189 13.56 7.50 -8.56
CA VAL A 189 13.34 8.80 -7.92
C VAL A 189 13.48 8.66 -6.41
N HIS A 190 14.50 9.30 -5.83
CA HIS A 190 14.77 9.28 -4.38
C HIS A 190 14.17 10.48 -3.64
N GLU A 191 14.04 11.62 -4.30
CA GLU A 191 13.39 12.82 -3.78
C GLU A 191 12.16 13.14 -4.65
N ASP A 192 11.01 13.33 -4.00
CA ASP A 192 9.76 13.58 -4.70
C ASP A 192 9.76 14.97 -5.36
N VAL A 193 8.99 15.12 -6.42
CA VAL A 193 8.89 16.37 -7.17
C VAL A 193 8.19 17.48 -6.37
N ALA A 194 8.66 18.71 -6.50
CA ALA A 194 8.15 19.88 -5.79
C ALA A 194 6.93 20.51 -6.51
N THR A 195 5.93 19.68 -6.84
CA THR A 195 4.65 20.12 -7.42
C THR A 195 3.55 20.09 -6.36
N SER A 196 2.51 20.94 -6.52
CA SER A 196 1.35 20.85 -5.64
C SER A 196 0.48 19.65 -5.98
N ALA A 197 0.05 18.90 -4.96
CA ALA A 197 -0.93 17.81 -5.09
C ALA A 197 -1.91 17.85 -3.90
N GLY A 198 -1.98 18.96 -3.19
CA GLY A 198 -2.88 19.15 -2.05
C GLY A 198 -4.34 19.28 -2.46
N THR A 199 -5.24 19.02 -1.49
CA THR A 199 -6.69 19.19 -1.65
C THR A 199 -7.15 20.52 -1.03
N LEU A 200 -8.27 21.04 -1.50
CA LEU A 200 -8.89 22.28 -0.98
C LEU A 200 -10.00 22.00 0.04
N HIS A 201 -10.23 20.76 0.44
CA HIS A 201 -11.28 20.31 1.35
C HIS A 201 -10.83 19.10 2.16
#